data_0752d0f6627221bc84a1f3de42c406fd
#
_entry.id   0752d0f6627221bc84a1f3de42c406fd
#
_cell.length_a   1.000
_cell.length_b   1.000
_cell.length_c   1.000
_cell.angle_alpha   90.00
_cell.angle_beta   90.00
_cell.angle_gamma   90.00
#
_symmetry.space_group_name_H-M   'P 1'
#
loop_
_entity.id
_entity.type
_entity.pdbx_description
1 polymer ?
#
loop_
_entity_poly.entity_id
_entity_poly.type
_entity_poly.pdbx_seq_one_letter_code
_entity_poly.pdbx_strand_id
1 'polypeptide(L)'
;MFSLKYAGKLRNIHCENIPGGYSLIPIDEIQIDKFADFFSHQPEEAFTYFHPHGFDTNNLRRLQRNKAFLGYVLVDEESDQIAGYCFLRCYCNGQGYRGRMVDMNYRGKGLGTAMNKIMDKIGFGIGLRLYESVSRDNIPSYRSALSASNIKIVKELGKNEVLLEILPD
;
A
#
# COMPACT_ATOMS: atom_id res chain seq x y z
N MET A 1 12.61 12.85 -12.58
CA MET A 1 12.86 13.64 -11.34
C MET A 1 12.74 12.81 -10.08
N PHE A 2 11.64 12.06 -9.83
CA PHE A 2 11.48 11.21 -8.62
C PHE A 2 12.60 10.15 -8.53
N SER A 3 12.83 9.36 -9.58
CA SER A 3 13.84 8.30 -9.58
C SER A 3 15.27 8.81 -9.32
N LEU A 4 15.62 9.99 -9.80
CA LEU A 4 16.94 10.59 -9.54
C LEU A 4 17.13 10.97 -8.06
N LYS A 5 16.05 11.37 -7.38
CA LYS A 5 16.11 11.81 -5.98
C LYS A 5 16.09 10.63 -5.00
N TYR A 6 15.38 9.55 -5.30
CA TYR A 6 15.04 8.51 -4.32
C TYR A 6 15.58 7.11 -4.65
N ALA A 7 15.96 6.80 -5.91
CA ALA A 7 16.39 5.45 -6.31
C ALA A 7 17.57 4.90 -5.48
N GLY A 8 18.53 5.75 -5.14
CA GLY A 8 19.66 5.34 -4.31
C GLY A 8 19.28 5.00 -2.87
N LYS A 9 18.27 5.71 -2.33
CA LYS A 9 17.76 5.48 -0.98
C LYS A 9 16.92 4.22 -0.89
N LEU A 10 16.11 3.91 -1.93
CA LEU A 10 15.27 2.71 -1.99
C LEU A 10 16.09 1.42 -1.92
N ARG A 11 17.27 1.40 -2.55
CA ARG A 11 18.15 0.21 -2.55
C ARG A 11 18.66 -0.18 -1.15
N ASN A 12 18.68 0.74 -0.21
CA ASN A 12 19.21 0.56 1.14
C ASN A 12 18.12 0.29 2.19
N ILE A 13 16.84 0.19 1.77
CA ILE A 13 15.75 -0.06 2.69
C ILE A 13 15.50 -1.56 2.80
N HIS A 14 15.87 -2.13 3.93
CA HIS A 14 15.53 -3.51 4.27
C HIS A 14 14.18 -3.54 4.99
N CYS A 15 13.22 -4.26 4.43
CA CYS A 15 11.91 -4.47 5.05
C CYS A 15 11.98 -5.66 6.01
N GLU A 16 12.18 -5.40 7.30
CA GLU A 16 12.24 -6.43 8.35
C GLU A 16 10.85 -6.87 8.84
N ASN A 17 9.80 -6.13 8.46
CA ASN A 17 8.44 -6.35 8.96
C ASN A 17 7.58 -7.22 8.02
N ILE A 18 8.21 -8.01 7.13
CA ILE A 18 7.48 -8.96 6.29
C ILE A 18 7.05 -10.13 7.17
N PRO A 19 5.76 -10.47 7.25
CA PRO A 19 5.30 -11.61 8.03
C PRO A 19 5.91 -12.92 7.52
N GLY A 20 6.24 -13.85 8.43
CA GLY A 20 6.77 -15.16 8.06
C GLY A 20 5.83 -15.91 7.11
N GLY A 21 6.39 -16.58 6.10
CA GLY A 21 5.64 -17.28 5.06
C GLY A 21 5.15 -16.39 3.91
N TYR A 22 5.57 -15.12 3.90
CA TYR A 22 5.24 -14.18 2.82
C TYR A 22 6.49 -13.51 2.26
N SER A 23 6.49 -13.28 0.95
CA SER A 23 7.51 -12.50 0.25
C SER A 23 6.93 -11.17 -0.23
N LEU A 24 7.70 -10.08 -0.06
CA LEU A 24 7.34 -8.75 -0.55
C LEU A 24 7.98 -8.54 -1.93
N ILE A 25 7.16 -8.43 -2.96
CA ILE A 25 7.61 -8.32 -4.35
C ILE A 25 7.16 -6.99 -4.95
N PRO A 26 8.06 -6.20 -5.56
CA PRO A 26 7.67 -4.99 -6.30
C PRO A 26 6.69 -5.32 -7.44
N ILE A 27 5.71 -4.46 -7.69
CA ILE A 27 4.70 -4.72 -8.73
C ILE A 27 5.28 -4.79 -10.14
N ASP A 28 6.40 -4.13 -10.41
CA ASP A 28 7.09 -4.18 -11.71
C ASP A 28 7.81 -5.52 -11.97
N GLU A 29 7.95 -6.37 -10.96
CA GLU A 29 8.46 -7.73 -11.05
C GLU A 29 7.36 -8.81 -11.16
N ILE A 30 6.09 -8.43 -10.94
CA ILE A 30 4.94 -9.34 -11.02
C ILE A 30 4.41 -9.40 -12.45
N GLN A 31 4.08 -10.62 -12.91
CA GLN A 31 3.39 -10.80 -14.19
C GLN A 31 2.04 -10.08 -14.18
N ILE A 32 1.77 -9.33 -15.23
CA ILE A 32 0.60 -8.46 -15.29
C ILE A 32 -0.73 -9.20 -15.15
N ASP A 33 -0.82 -10.41 -15.68
CA ASP A 33 -2.04 -11.23 -15.60
C ASP A 33 -2.27 -11.67 -14.14
N LYS A 34 -1.24 -12.16 -13.44
CA LYS A 34 -1.31 -12.49 -12.01
C LYS A 34 -1.73 -11.28 -11.15
N PHE A 35 -1.23 -10.09 -11.50
CA PHE A 35 -1.58 -8.85 -10.79
C PHE A 35 -3.02 -8.40 -11.09
N ALA A 36 -3.48 -8.53 -12.32
CA ALA A 36 -4.87 -8.23 -12.69
C ALA A 36 -5.86 -9.24 -12.07
N ASP A 37 -5.50 -10.51 -12.06
CA ASP A 37 -6.30 -11.58 -11.46
C ASP A 37 -6.53 -11.35 -9.96
N PHE A 38 -5.53 -10.86 -9.24
CA PHE A 38 -5.70 -10.49 -7.83
C PHE A 38 -6.90 -9.57 -7.61
N PHE A 39 -7.07 -8.54 -8.43
CA PHE A 39 -8.20 -7.61 -8.31
C PHE A 39 -9.51 -8.22 -8.83
N SER A 40 -9.48 -9.01 -9.90
CA SER A 40 -10.67 -9.60 -10.51
C SER A 40 -11.36 -10.63 -9.61
N HIS A 41 -10.63 -11.27 -8.72
CA HIS A 41 -11.15 -12.24 -7.76
C HIS A 41 -11.65 -11.62 -6.44
N GLN A 42 -11.45 -10.31 -6.25
CA GLN A 42 -11.99 -9.66 -5.06
C GLN A 42 -13.50 -9.43 -5.19
N PRO A 43 -14.26 -9.56 -4.10
CA PRO A 43 -15.69 -9.24 -4.11
C PRO A 43 -15.91 -7.74 -4.31
N GLU A 44 -17.07 -7.36 -4.85
CA GLU A 44 -17.40 -5.97 -5.15
C GLU A 44 -17.27 -5.06 -3.93
N GLU A 45 -17.63 -5.56 -2.75
CA GLU A 45 -17.54 -4.85 -1.48
C GLU A 45 -16.11 -4.44 -1.11
N ALA A 46 -15.08 -5.16 -1.59
CA ALA A 46 -13.69 -4.81 -1.36
C ALA A 46 -13.33 -3.45 -1.97
N PHE A 47 -14.06 -3.04 -3.01
CA PHE A 47 -13.86 -1.78 -3.70
C PHE A 47 -14.72 -0.63 -3.16
N THR A 48 -15.59 -0.85 -2.18
CA THR A 48 -16.44 0.21 -1.61
C THR A 48 -15.63 1.43 -1.14
N TYR A 49 -14.46 1.20 -0.56
CA TYR A 49 -13.56 2.24 -0.02
C TYR A 49 -12.20 2.30 -0.72
N PHE A 50 -11.97 1.48 -1.76
CA PHE A 50 -10.65 1.33 -2.36
C PHE A 50 -10.70 1.62 -3.87
N HIS A 51 -10.48 2.87 -4.23
CA HIS A 51 -10.46 3.36 -5.62
C HIS A 51 -9.18 4.15 -5.94
N PRO A 52 -7.98 3.64 -5.65
CA PRO A 52 -6.74 4.41 -5.84
C PRO A 52 -6.40 4.62 -7.32
N HIS A 53 -6.81 3.70 -8.19
CA HIS A 53 -6.52 3.66 -9.62
C HIS A 53 -7.47 2.71 -10.34
N GLY A 54 -7.41 2.65 -11.67
CA GLY A 54 -8.10 1.60 -12.45
C GLY A 54 -7.40 0.24 -12.29
N PHE A 55 -8.20 -0.82 -12.32
CA PHE A 55 -7.73 -2.20 -12.09
C PHE A 55 -7.61 -3.02 -13.38
N ASP A 56 -7.92 -2.44 -14.53
CA ASP A 56 -7.67 -3.07 -15.82
C ASP A 56 -6.18 -3.16 -16.15
N THR A 57 -5.84 -4.11 -17.00
CA THR A 57 -4.45 -4.43 -17.38
C THR A 57 -3.68 -3.22 -17.89
N ASN A 58 -4.32 -2.28 -18.62
CA ASN A 58 -3.64 -1.11 -19.16
C ASN A 58 -3.27 -0.13 -18.04
N ASN A 59 -4.18 0.12 -17.09
CA ASN A 59 -3.90 0.95 -15.92
C ASN A 59 -2.82 0.32 -15.04
N LEU A 60 -2.89 -0.98 -14.78
CA LEU A 60 -1.89 -1.70 -13.98
C LEU A 60 -0.50 -1.67 -14.63
N ARG A 61 -0.39 -1.83 -15.96
CA ARG A 61 0.88 -1.66 -16.68
C ARG A 61 1.45 -0.24 -16.57
N ARG A 62 0.60 0.78 -16.56
CA ARG A 62 1.05 2.17 -16.33
C ARG A 62 1.60 2.35 -14.93
N LEU A 63 0.99 1.73 -13.92
CA LEU A 63 1.51 1.75 -12.54
C LEU A 63 2.87 1.07 -12.43
N GLN A 64 3.04 -0.12 -13.02
CA GLN A 64 4.32 -0.84 -13.05
C GLN A 64 5.46 0.00 -13.64
N ARG A 65 5.16 0.88 -14.61
CA ARG A 65 6.15 1.77 -15.25
C ARG A 65 6.35 3.09 -14.52
N ASN A 66 5.46 3.44 -13.60
CA ASN A 66 5.49 4.74 -12.92
C ASN A 66 6.46 4.72 -11.73
N LYS A 67 7.63 5.30 -11.89
CA LYS A 67 8.66 5.36 -10.83
C LYS A 67 8.29 6.20 -9.61
N ALA A 68 7.24 7.02 -9.69
CA ALA A 68 6.67 7.75 -8.54
C ALA A 68 5.54 6.98 -7.83
N PHE A 69 5.28 5.75 -8.26
CA PHE A 69 4.32 4.84 -7.65
C PHE A 69 5.07 3.60 -7.18
N LEU A 70 5.32 3.52 -5.88
CA LEU A 70 6.01 2.40 -5.26
C LEU A 70 4.97 1.38 -4.81
N GLY A 71 4.70 0.41 -5.64
CA GLY A 71 3.73 -0.65 -5.36
C GLY A 71 4.42 -1.97 -5.04
N TYR A 72 3.84 -2.73 -4.12
CA TYR A 72 4.32 -4.05 -3.71
C TYR A 72 3.14 -5.00 -3.51
N VAL A 73 3.40 -6.28 -3.70
CA VAL A 73 2.50 -7.36 -3.32
C VAL A 73 3.14 -8.23 -2.25
N LEU A 74 2.32 -8.71 -1.32
CA LEU A 74 2.68 -9.82 -0.44
C LEU A 74 2.23 -11.10 -1.12
N VAL A 75 3.18 -11.98 -1.41
CA VAL A 75 2.93 -13.30 -1.99
C VAL A 75 3.09 -14.34 -0.90
N ASP A 76 2.09 -15.19 -0.75
CA ASP A 76 2.14 -16.36 0.11
C ASP A 76 3.10 -17.38 -0.54
N GLU A 77 4.15 -17.74 0.18
CA GLU A 77 5.24 -18.61 -0.32
C GLU A 77 4.80 -20.05 -0.55
N GLU A 78 3.75 -20.51 0.15
CA GLU A 78 3.23 -21.87 0.01
C GLU A 78 2.32 -22.01 -1.22
N SER A 79 1.42 -21.06 -1.41
CA SER A 79 0.41 -21.12 -2.49
C SER A 79 0.79 -20.35 -3.75
N ASP A 80 1.83 -19.52 -3.70
CA ASP A 80 2.21 -18.56 -4.73
C ASP A 80 1.10 -17.56 -5.10
N GLN A 81 0.15 -17.35 -4.18
CA GLN A 81 -0.96 -16.41 -4.37
C GLN A 81 -0.64 -15.03 -3.79
N ILE A 82 -1.18 -13.97 -4.40
CA ILE A 82 -1.07 -12.63 -3.85
C ILE A 82 -2.05 -12.52 -2.66
N ALA A 83 -1.50 -12.40 -1.46
CA ALA A 83 -2.26 -12.23 -0.22
C ALA A 83 -2.63 -10.76 0.07
N GLY A 84 -1.91 -9.82 -0.51
CA GLY A 84 -2.18 -8.41 -0.34
C GLY A 84 -1.38 -7.53 -1.30
N TYR A 85 -1.87 -6.31 -1.45
CA TYR A 85 -1.28 -5.27 -2.29
C TYR A 85 -1.17 -3.98 -1.48
N CYS A 86 -0.04 -3.30 -1.56
CA CYS A 86 0.16 -2.00 -0.95
C CYS A 86 1.01 -1.08 -1.82
N PHE A 87 0.87 0.22 -1.61
CA PHE A 87 1.59 1.21 -2.40
C PHE A 87 1.86 2.51 -1.64
N LEU A 88 2.84 3.27 -2.15
CA LEU A 88 3.04 4.68 -1.89
C LEU A 88 2.95 5.45 -3.22
N ARG A 89 1.99 6.36 -3.31
CA ARG A 89 1.94 7.37 -4.37
C ARG A 89 2.77 8.57 -3.94
N CYS A 90 3.90 8.78 -4.60
CA CYS A 90 4.89 9.77 -4.23
C CYS A 90 4.77 11.04 -5.07
N TYR A 91 4.92 12.19 -4.43
CA TYR A 91 4.84 13.51 -5.08
C TYR A 91 6.18 14.25 -4.96
N CYS A 92 6.45 15.15 -5.92
CA CYS A 92 7.69 15.92 -5.97
C CYS A 92 7.88 16.86 -4.77
N ASN A 93 6.78 17.24 -4.10
CA ASN A 93 6.79 18.08 -2.90
C ASN A 93 7.19 17.33 -1.62
N GLY A 94 7.59 16.06 -1.72
CA GLY A 94 8.00 15.24 -0.58
C GLY A 94 6.83 14.59 0.19
N GLN A 95 5.63 14.57 -0.37
CA GLN A 95 4.50 13.85 0.19
C GLN A 95 4.37 12.45 -0.42
N GLY A 96 3.93 11.48 0.38
CA GLY A 96 3.57 10.13 -0.03
C GLY A 96 2.20 9.76 0.53
N TYR A 97 1.36 9.19 -0.32
CA TYR A 97 0.05 8.68 0.09
C TYR A 97 0.07 7.17 0.01
N ARG A 98 -0.14 6.51 1.14
CA ARG A 98 -0.19 5.06 1.22
C ARG A 98 -1.60 4.52 1.01
N GLY A 99 -1.68 3.32 0.46
CA GLY A 99 -2.91 2.56 0.37
C GLY A 99 -2.62 1.07 0.32
N ARG A 100 -3.61 0.25 0.68
CA ARG A 100 -3.48 -1.20 0.71
C ARG A 100 -4.80 -1.92 0.53
N MET A 101 -4.72 -3.16 0.07
CA MET A 101 -5.82 -4.12 0.01
C MET A 101 -5.30 -5.49 0.48
N VAL A 102 -6.06 -6.16 1.32
CA VAL A 102 -5.81 -7.55 1.72
C VAL A 102 -6.82 -8.43 1.00
N ASP A 103 -6.35 -9.50 0.37
CA ASP A 103 -7.21 -10.51 -0.22
C ASP A 103 -8.20 -11.07 0.80
N MET A 104 -9.43 -11.33 0.36
CA MET A 104 -10.52 -11.76 1.24
C MET A 104 -10.19 -13.04 2.02
N ASN A 105 -9.43 -13.97 1.42
CA ASN A 105 -9.05 -15.24 2.03
C ASN A 105 -7.89 -15.10 3.05
N TYR A 106 -7.24 -13.94 3.07
CA TYR A 106 -6.10 -13.64 3.93
C TYR A 106 -6.41 -12.62 5.02
N ARG A 107 -7.66 -12.18 5.14
CA ARG A 107 -8.10 -11.25 6.19
C ARG A 107 -7.97 -11.86 7.58
N GLY A 108 -7.87 -11.01 8.59
CA GLY A 108 -7.74 -11.43 10.00
C GLY A 108 -6.35 -11.92 10.41
N LYS A 109 -5.38 -11.97 9.49
CA LYS A 109 -3.99 -12.43 9.74
C LYS A 109 -3.01 -11.28 10.04
N GLY A 110 -3.48 -10.05 10.24
CA GLY A 110 -2.63 -8.89 10.53
C GLY A 110 -1.89 -8.30 9.32
N LEU A 111 -2.13 -8.80 8.10
CA LEU A 111 -1.39 -8.37 6.90
C LEU A 111 -1.59 -6.89 6.58
N GLY A 112 -2.78 -6.33 6.84
CA GLY A 112 -3.04 -4.90 6.64
C GLY A 112 -2.15 -4.02 7.51
N THR A 113 -1.97 -4.38 8.78
CA THR A 113 -1.07 -3.69 9.71
C THR A 113 0.40 -3.85 9.30
N ALA A 114 0.81 -5.04 8.88
CA ALA A 114 2.16 -5.30 8.39
C ALA A 114 2.48 -4.46 7.15
N MET A 115 1.58 -4.42 6.16
CA MET A 115 1.73 -3.61 4.96
C MET A 115 1.83 -2.11 5.25
N ASN A 116 1.07 -1.59 6.23
CA ASN A 116 1.22 -0.21 6.67
C ASN A 116 2.62 0.06 7.22
N LYS A 117 3.12 -0.78 8.12
CA LYS A 117 4.48 -0.64 8.68
C LYS A 117 5.56 -0.71 7.60
N ILE A 118 5.39 -1.59 6.60
CA ILE A 118 6.30 -1.67 5.45
C ILE A 118 6.29 -0.34 4.68
N MET A 119 5.11 0.20 4.37
CA MET A 119 4.99 1.47 3.63
C MET A 119 5.55 2.64 4.42
N ASP A 120 5.36 2.68 5.75
CA ASP A 120 5.92 3.71 6.62
C ASP A 120 7.45 3.65 6.61
N LYS A 121 8.04 2.46 6.77
CA LYS A 121 9.49 2.28 6.72
C LYS A 121 10.07 2.73 5.37
N ILE A 122 9.44 2.35 4.27
CA ILE A 122 9.87 2.77 2.93
C ILE A 122 9.74 4.28 2.77
N GLY A 123 8.59 4.85 3.09
CA GLY A 123 8.32 6.26 2.90
C GLY A 123 9.20 7.17 3.74
N PHE A 124 9.36 6.89 5.03
CA PHE A 124 10.26 7.64 5.91
C PHE A 124 11.72 7.44 5.52
N GLY A 125 12.11 6.22 5.15
CA GLY A 125 13.47 5.91 4.70
C GLY A 125 13.92 6.72 3.49
N ILE A 126 12.99 7.07 2.59
CA ILE A 126 13.28 7.96 1.46
C ILE A 126 13.02 9.44 1.77
N GLY A 127 12.53 9.76 2.97
CA GLY A 127 12.34 11.14 3.45
C GLY A 127 11.02 11.78 3.01
N LEU A 128 9.95 10.98 2.90
CA LEU A 128 8.61 11.48 2.62
C LEU A 128 7.84 11.81 3.91
N ARG A 129 6.93 12.75 3.84
CA ARG A 129 5.82 12.92 4.79
C ARG A 129 4.68 12.02 4.29
N LEU A 130 4.14 11.20 5.18
CA LEU A 130 3.18 10.16 4.79
C LEU A 130 1.76 10.53 5.19
N TYR A 131 0.84 10.19 4.30
CA TYR A 131 -0.58 10.43 4.47
C TYR A 131 -1.40 9.20 4.05
N GLU A 132 -2.59 9.10 4.62
CA GLU A 132 -3.60 8.11 4.22
C GLU A 132 -4.98 8.75 4.35
N SER A 133 -5.85 8.60 3.36
CA SER A 133 -7.28 8.86 3.53
C SER A 133 -7.99 7.56 3.89
N VAL A 134 -8.86 7.60 4.86
CA VAL A 134 -9.61 6.43 5.31
C VAL A 134 -10.99 6.83 5.80
N SER A 135 -12.01 6.05 5.44
CA SER A 135 -13.34 6.18 6.03
C SER A 135 -13.36 5.53 7.42
N ARG A 136 -13.94 6.22 8.41
CA ARG A 136 -14.21 5.64 9.73
C ARG A 136 -15.21 4.48 9.66
N ASP A 137 -16.04 4.43 8.62
CA ASP A 137 -16.98 3.33 8.37
C ASP A 137 -16.25 2.06 7.89
N ASN A 138 -15.04 2.21 7.30
CA ASN A 138 -14.16 1.10 7.00
C ASN A 138 -13.37 0.71 8.26
N ILE A 139 -14.09 0.12 9.23
CA ILE A 139 -13.56 -0.20 10.57
C ILE A 139 -12.26 -1.00 10.52
N PRO A 140 -12.11 -2.07 9.70
CA PRO A 140 -10.86 -2.83 9.64
C PRO A 140 -9.68 -1.97 9.17
N SER A 141 -9.88 -1.12 8.17
CA SER A 141 -8.85 -0.24 7.64
C SER A 141 -8.47 0.85 8.64
N TYR A 142 -9.46 1.48 9.27
CA TYR A 142 -9.24 2.51 10.27
C TYR A 142 -8.48 1.98 11.49
N ARG A 143 -8.89 0.81 12.03
CA ARG A 143 -8.18 0.14 13.12
C ARG A 143 -6.75 -0.24 12.74
N SER A 144 -6.54 -0.75 11.53
CA SER A 144 -5.22 -1.11 11.04
C SER A 144 -4.29 0.12 10.91
N ALA A 145 -4.81 1.28 10.51
CA ALA A 145 -4.05 2.52 10.49
C ALA A 145 -3.62 2.95 11.90
N LEU A 146 -4.55 2.91 12.86
CA LEU A 146 -4.29 3.26 14.27
C LEU A 146 -3.28 2.33 14.95
N SER A 147 -3.35 1.02 14.66
CA SER A 147 -2.48 0.03 15.31
C SER A 147 -1.09 -0.09 14.68
N ALA A 148 -0.92 0.37 13.43
CA ALA A 148 0.35 0.26 12.73
C ALA A 148 1.29 1.43 13.03
N SER A 149 0.75 2.62 13.31
CA SER A 149 1.50 3.87 13.19
C SER A 149 1.00 4.92 14.16
N ASN A 150 1.88 5.84 14.56
CA ASN A 150 1.48 7.09 15.19
C ASN A 150 0.79 7.95 14.14
N ILE A 151 -0.43 8.40 14.41
CA ILE A 151 -1.21 9.17 13.45
C ILE A 151 -1.75 10.47 14.03
N LYS A 152 -1.95 11.45 13.14
CA LYS A 152 -2.62 12.72 13.42
C LYS A 152 -3.72 12.93 12.38
N ILE A 153 -4.93 13.25 12.82
CA ILE A 153 -6.00 13.68 11.91
C ILE A 153 -5.67 15.09 11.44
N VAL A 154 -5.47 15.26 10.14
CA VAL A 154 -5.14 16.55 9.53
C VAL A 154 -6.38 17.26 9.05
N LYS A 155 -7.35 16.50 8.49
CA LYS A 155 -8.53 17.07 7.87
C LYS A 155 -9.69 16.09 7.82
N GLU A 156 -10.90 16.59 8.08
CA GLU A 156 -12.15 15.89 7.73
C GLU A 156 -12.44 16.11 6.24
N LEU A 157 -12.65 15.02 5.49
CA LEU A 157 -12.88 15.06 4.03
C LEU A 157 -14.39 15.00 3.67
N GLY A 158 -15.26 14.81 4.65
CA GLY A 158 -16.68 14.56 4.47
C GLY A 158 -17.03 13.07 4.35
N LYS A 159 -18.32 12.73 4.42
CA LYS A 159 -18.79 11.33 4.37
C LYS A 159 -18.03 10.38 5.29
N ASN A 160 -17.75 10.83 6.50
CA ASN A 160 -17.00 10.06 7.52
C ASN A 160 -15.55 9.68 7.12
N GLU A 161 -15.00 10.30 6.09
CA GLU A 161 -13.61 10.12 5.64
C GLU A 161 -12.70 11.16 6.27
N VAL A 162 -11.50 10.73 6.66
CA VAL A 162 -10.47 11.57 7.27
C VAL A 162 -9.15 11.44 6.52
N LEU A 163 -8.40 12.54 6.48
CA LEU A 163 -7.01 12.55 6.08
C LEU A 163 -6.14 12.42 7.33
N LEU A 164 -5.36 11.36 7.37
CA LEU A 164 -4.38 11.07 8.42
C LEU A 164 -2.99 11.47 7.94
N GLU A 165 -2.20 12.11 8.78
CA GLU A 165 -0.76 12.20 8.67
C GLU A 165 -0.15 11.10 9.53
N ILE A 166 0.77 10.34 8.95
CA ILE A 166 1.52 9.31 9.63
C ILE A 166 2.78 9.98 10.19
N LEU A 167 3.01 9.81 11.47
CA LEU A 167 4.15 10.40 12.16
C LEU A 167 5.24 9.34 12.34
N PRO A 168 6.51 9.70 12.19
CA PRO A 168 7.61 8.79 12.52
C PRO A 168 7.60 8.49 14.03
N ASP A 169 8.11 7.32 14.42
CA ASP A 169 8.34 6.91 15.80
C ASP A 169 9.45 7.72 16.46
#